data_f1ca086f431eefc84770ab798525f02c
#
_entry.id   f1ca086f431eefc84770ab798525f02c
#
_cell.length_a   1.000
_cell.length_b   1.000
_cell.length_c   1.000
_cell.angle_alpha   90.00
_cell.angle_beta   90.00
_cell.angle_gamma   90.00
#
_symmetry.space_group_name_H-M   'P 1'
#
loop_
_entity.id
_entity.type
_entity.pdbx_description
1 polymer ?
#
loop_
_entity_poly.entity_id
_entity_poly.type
_entity_poly.pdbx_seq_one_letter_code
_entity_poly.pdbx_strand_id
1 'polypeptide(L)'
;MDTVTAVRNRILELCGERNISINKLSSLAALPPSSVKNILYGKSQNPKLLTIKMICDGLDITLGEFLQRRSLTVWNKKSNKHG
;
A
#
# COMPACT_ATOMS: atom_id res chain seq x y z
N MET A 1 12.72 8.80 2.04
CA MET A 1 11.62 8.24 1.24
C MET A 1 10.36 9.03 1.49
N ASP A 2 9.73 9.49 0.47
CA ASP A 2 8.52 10.28 0.66
C ASP A 2 7.30 9.36 0.78
N THR A 3 6.18 9.97 1.12
CA THR A 3 4.96 9.22 1.37
C THR A 3 4.46 8.44 0.16
N VAL A 4 4.52 9.05 -1.02
CA VAL A 4 3.99 8.37 -2.19
C VAL A 4 4.87 7.19 -2.58
N THR A 5 6.18 7.29 -2.38
CA THR A 5 7.08 6.18 -2.67
C THR A 5 6.80 5.02 -1.70
N ALA A 6 6.55 5.34 -0.44
CA ALA A 6 6.22 4.31 0.54
C ALA A 6 4.91 3.60 0.17
N VAL A 7 3.91 4.35 -0.28
CA VAL A 7 2.64 3.77 -0.69
C VAL A 7 2.83 2.86 -1.91
N ARG A 8 3.59 3.33 -2.90
CA ARG A 8 3.86 2.54 -4.09
C ARG A 8 4.52 1.21 -3.74
N ASN A 9 5.56 1.29 -2.92
CA ASN A 9 6.31 0.10 -2.55
C ASN A 9 5.42 -0.88 -1.78
N ARG A 10 4.56 -0.36 -0.93
CA ARG A 10 3.68 -1.21 -0.15
C ARG A 10 2.66 -1.92 -1.04
N ILE A 11 2.12 -1.20 -2.03
CA ILE A 11 1.17 -1.80 -2.96
C ILE A 11 1.84 -2.93 -3.75
N LEU A 12 3.05 -2.67 -4.26
CA LEU A 12 3.76 -3.68 -5.02
C LEU A 12 4.11 -4.89 -4.14
N GLU A 13 4.48 -4.63 -2.90
CA GLU A 13 4.80 -5.70 -1.97
C GLU A 13 3.57 -6.58 -1.70
N LEU A 14 2.42 -5.96 -1.49
CA LEU A 14 1.20 -6.72 -1.23
C LEU A 14 0.76 -7.52 -2.44
N CYS A 15 0.88 -6.96 -3.63
CA CYS A 15 0.56 -7.68 -4.84
C CYS A 15 1.49 -8.89 -5.01
N GLY A 16 2.76 -8.71 -4.71
CA GLY A 16 3.72 -9.79 -4.80
C GLY A 16 3.42 -10.89 -3.78
N GLU A 17 3.12 -10.50 -2.55
CA GLU A 17 2.80 -11.47 -1.51
C GLU A 17 1.55 -12.28 -1.84
N ARG A 18 0.58 -11.66 -2.47
CA ARG A 18 -0.67 -12.32 -2.79
C ARG A 18 -0.69 -12.90 -4.19
N ASN A 19 0.37 -12.69 -4.92
CA ASN A 19 0.49 -13.19 -6.28
C ASN A 19 -0.68 -12.73 -7.15
N ILE A 20 -0.99 -11.46 -7.10
CA ILE A 20 -2.06 -10.88 -7.90
C ILE A 20 -1.50 -9.76 -8.77
N SER A 21 -2.17 -9.49 -9.87
CA SER A 21 -1.78 -8.41 -10.77
C SER A 21 -2.35 -7.09 -10.29
N ILE A 22 -1.87 -5.99 -10.86
CA ILE A 22 -2.40 -4.67 -10.57
C ILE A 22 -3.87 -4.60 -10.99
N ASN A 23 -4.22 -5.21 -12.11
CA ASN A 23 -5.61 -5.22 -12.55
C ASN A 23 -6.49 -5.97 -11.56
N LYS A 24 -5.99 -7.07 -11.02
CA LYS A 24 -6.74 -7.81 -10.03
C LYS A 24 -6.92 -6.98 -8.75
N LEU A 25 -5.87 -6.30 -8.33
CA LEU A 25 -5.97 -5.43 -7.17
C LEU A 25 -7.02 -4.34 -7.40
N SER A 26 -7.02 -3.74 -8.57
CA SER A 26 -7.98 -2.70 -8.91
C SER A 26 -9.41 -3.23 -8.80
N SER A 27 -9.63 -4.42 -9.29
CA SER A 27 -10.94 -5.06 -9.24
C SER A 27 -11.36 -5.29 -7.79
N LEU A 28 -10.46 -5.81 -6.98
CA LEU A 28 -10.76 -6.08 -5.57
C LEU A 28 -11.04 -4.78 -4.80
N ALA A 29 -10.38 -3.70 -5.17
CA ALA A 29 -10.55 -2.43 -4.50
C ALA A 29 -11.70 -1.60 -5.06
N ALA A 30 -12.38 -2.12 -6.08
CA ALA A 30 -13.45 -1.40 -6.76
C ALA A 30 -12.97 -0.07 -7.33
N LEU A 31 -11.75 -0.05 -7.85
CA LEU A 31 -11.16 1.12 -8.47
C LEU A 31 -10.87 0.84 -9.93
N PRO A 32 -10.92 1.85 -10.78
CA PRO A 32 -10.46 1.66 -12.16
C PRO A 32 -8.96 1.39 -12.16
N PRO A 33 -8.46 0.54 -13.04
CA PRO A 33 -7.02 0.27 -13.08
C PRO A 33 -6.19 1.52 -13.24
N SER A 34 -6.71 2.54 -13.93
CA SER A 34 -5.98 3.78 -14.11
C SER A 34 -5.69 4.48 -12.79
N SER A 35 -6.59 4.35 -11.82
CA SER A 35 -6.37 4.98 -10.51
C SER A 35 -5.18 4.36 -9.80
N VAL A 36 -5.07 3.05 -9.82
CA VAL A 36 -3.95 2.36 -9.18
C VAL A 36 -2.66 2.64 -9.95
N LYS A 37 -2.73 2.61 -11.27
CA LYS A 37 -1.55 2.87 -12.10
C LYS A 37 -1.04 4.29 -11.93
N ASN A 38 -1.93 5.25 -11.71
CA ASN A 38 -1.51 6.63 -11.47
C ASN A 38 -0.71 6.74 -10.18
N ILE A 39 -1.06 5.97 -9.17
CA ILE A 39 -0.29 5.96 -7.94
C ILE A 39 1.07 5.31 -8.19
N LEU A 40 1.09 4.21 -8.91
CA LEU A 40 2.33 3.46 -9.10
C LEU A 40 3.30 4.09 -10.10
N TYR A 41 2.78 4.62 -11.17
CA TYR A 41 3.64 5.07 -12.27
C TYR A 41 3.36 6.48 -12.74
N GLY A 42 2.31 7.06 -12.27
CA GLY A 42 1.89 8.35 -12.76
C GLY A 42 2.44 9.50 -11.95
N LYS A 43 1.80 10.63 -12.08
CA LYS A 43 2.25 11.84 -11.44
C LYS A 43 1.56 12.17 -10.14
N SER A 44 0.76 11.23 -9.64
CA SER A 44 0.05 11.50 -8.40
C SER A 44 1.05 11.62 -7.27
N GLN A 45 1.07 12.76 -6.63
CA GLN A 45 1.98 13.01 -5.53
C GLN A 45 1.31 12.78 -4.19
N ASN A 46 -0.01 12.77 -4.17
CA ASN A 46 -0.75 12.67 -2.93
C ASN A 46 -1.93 11.72 -3.08
N PRO A 47 -1.69 10.42 -2.97
CA PRO A 47 -2.80 9.46 -3.04
C PRO A 47 -3.79 9.76 -1.92
N LYS A 48 -5.07 9.76 -2.25
CA LYS A 48 -6.08 10.07 -1.26
C LYS A 48 -6.21 8.95 -0.25
N LEU A 49 -6.46 9.31 0.99
CA LEU A 49 -6.65 8.31 2.03
C LEU A 49 -7.80 7.36 1.68
N LEU A 50 -8.86 7.89 1.08
CA LEU A 50 -9.96 7.04 0.67
C LEU A 50 -9.51 5.96 -0.32
N THR A 51 -8.67 6.33 -1.27
CA THR A 51 -8.18 5.38 -2.25
C THR A 51 -7.36 4.28 -1.56
N ILE A 52 -6.52 4.66 -0.62
CA ILE A 52 -5.72 3.70 0.12
C ILE A 52 -6.63 2.78 0.94
N LYS A 53 -7.66 3.35 1.54
CA LYS A 53 -8.61 2.55 2.33
C LYS A 53 -9.35 1.55 1.44
N MET A 54 -9.70 1.94 0.23
CA MET A 54 -10.36 1.03 -0.71
C MET A 54 -9.45 -0.13 -1.08
N ILE A 55 -8.17 0.15 -1.24
CA ILE A 55 -7.19 -0.90 -1.52
C ILE A 55 -7.12 -1.86 -0.32
N CYS A 56 -7.06 -1.30 0.89
CA CYS A 56 -7.02 -2.12 2.09
C CYS A 56 -8.25 -3.01 2.20
N ASP A 57 -9.42 -2.44 1.95
CA ASP A 57 -10.66 -3.20 2.01
C ASP A 57 -10.67 -4.32 0.96
N GLY A 58 -10.16 -4.04 -0.22
CA GLY A 58 -10.08 -5.04 -1.28
C GLY A 58 -9.14 -6.18 -0.93
N LEU A 59 -8.10 -5.90 -0.15
CA LEU A 59 -7.15 -6.91 0.27
C LEU A 59 -7.49 -7.50 1.63
N ASP A 60 -8.57 -7.05 2.23
CA ASP A 60 -9.03 -7.51 3.54
C ASP A 60 -7.95 -7.30 4.61
N ILE A 61 -7.37 -6.14 4.62
CA ILE A 61 -6.41 -5.74 5.65
C ILE A 61 -6.83 -4.41 6.22
N THR A 62 -6.30 -4.08 7.38
CA THR A 62 -6.56 -2.77 7.98
C THR A 62 -5.59 -1.76 7.42
N LEU A 63 -5.89 -0.49 7.60
CA LEU A 63 -4.98 0.57 7.20
C LEU A 63 -3.67 0.46 7.97
N GLY A 64 -3.74 0.07 9.24
CA GLY A 64 -2.53 -0.13 10.03
C GLY A 64 -1.66 -1.23 9.45
N GLU A 65 -2.28 -2.33 9.02
CA GLU A 65 -1.53 -3.41 8.39
C GLU A 65 -0.90 -2.97 7.08
N PHE A 66 -1.61 -2.14 6.33
CA PHE A 66 -1.08 -1.62 5.08
C PHE A 66 0.20 -0.81 5.34
N LEU A 67 0.17 0.02 6.36
CA LEU A 67 1.31 0.88 6.66
C LEU A 67 2.45 0.16 7.38
N GLN A 68 2.19 -1.03 7.90
CA GLN A 68 3.18 -1.75 8.65
C GLN A 68 3.98 -2.68 7.77
N ARG A 69 5.12 -2.25 7.30
CA ARG A 69 5.96 -3.03 6.43
C ARG A 69 6.89 -3.90 7.26
N ARG A 70 7.33 -4.99 6.67
CA ARG A 70 8.23 -5.88 7.34
C ARG A 70 9.46 -5.17 7.89
N SER A 71 10.04 -4.32 7.10
CA SER A 71 11.22 -3.59 7.53
C SER A 71 10.90 -2.62 8.65
N LEU A 72 9.71 -2.04 8.63
CA LEU A 72 9.32 -1.12 9.67
C LEU A 72 9.03 -1.87 10.96
N THR A 73 8.53 -3.07 10.86
CA THR A 73 8.26 -3.89 12.03
C THR A 73 9.55 -4.18 12.77
N VAL A 74 10.58 -4.51 12.04
CA VAL A 74 11.89 -4.79 12.63
C VAL A 74 12.42 -3.51 13.30
N TRP A 75 12.28 -2.39 12.61
CA TRP A 75 12.74 -1.13 13.13
C TRP A 75 11.98 -0.76 14.40
N ASN A 76 10.71 -1.01 14.46
CA ASN A 76 9.91 -0.73 15.63
C ASN A 76 10.37 -1.53 16.82
N LYS A 77 10.79 -2.75 16.63
CA LYS A 77 11.25 -3.54 17.73
C LYS A 77 12.47 -2.90 18.32
N LYS A 78 13.34 -2.37 17.48
CA LYS A 78 14.50 -1.75 17.99
C LYS A 78 14.19 -0.49 18.69
N SER A 79 13.29 0.30 18.15
CA SER A 79 13.01 1.57 18.76
C SER A 79 12.31 1.39 20.10
N ASN A 80 11.61 0.30 20.27
CA ASN A 80 10.92 0.10 21.49
C ASN A 80 11.85 -0.17 22.62
N LYS A 81 13.06 -0.36 22.37
CA LYS A 81 13.87 -0.59 23.34
C LYS A 81 14.11 0.53 24.02
N HIS A 82 13.93 1.65 23.64
CA HIS A 82 14.15 2.70 24.25
C HIS A 82 13.06 3.18 24.46
N GLY A 83 12.50 2.51 24.37
CA GLY A 83 11.31 2.93 24.74
C GLY A 83 10.98 3.22 23.75
#